data_c76a2e5efac754c1880eb3c3854a61f5
#
_entry.id   c76a2e5efac754c1880eb3c3854a61f5
#
_cell.length_a   1.000
_cell.length_b   1.000
_cell.length_c   1.000
_cell.angle_alpha   90.00
_cell.angle_beta   90.00
_cell.angle_gamma   90.00
#
_symmetry.space_group_name_H-M   'P 1'
#
loop_
_entity.id
_entity.type
_entity.pdbx_description
1 polymer ?
#
loop_
_entity_poly.entity_id
_entity_poly.type
_entity_poly.pdbx_seq_one_letter_code
_entity_poly.pdbx_strand_id
1 'polypeptide(L)'
;MKRLLGATAILLAGASLAHAEGELNLYNWGNYTSPEMIKKFEDKYGVKVTIPDFDSNDTALAKVEAGASGFDLVVPSAGFVGVYADKGLIQELDLSRLPNHKNIAPEWANVDWDPGRKWSVPWQWGSTGMTVNTKVYGGDINTSAIFLDPPEELVGRAADLGALAA
;
A
#
# COMPACT_ATOMS: atom_id res chain seq x y z
N MET A 1 -67.03 32.63 -22.59
CA MET A 1 -66.07 32.62 -21.50
C MET A 1 -65.23 31.33 -21.58
N LYS A 2 -64.02 31.40 -22.16
CA LYS A 2 -63.15 30.30 -22.33
C LYS A 2 -62.05 30.44 -21.27
N ARG A 3 -61.95 29.45 -20.32
CA ARG A 3 -60.90 29.42 -19.30
C ARG A 3 -59.73 28.61 -19.85
N LEU A 4 -58.57 29.24 -20.03
CA LEU A 4 -57.32 28.61 -20.29
C LEU A 4 -56.79 28.14 -18.95
N LEU A 5 -56.59 26.79 -18.80
CA LEU A 5 -55.77 26.20 -17.74
C LEU A 5 -54.33 26.12 -18.25
N GLY A 6 -53.45 26.90 -17.65
CA GLY A 6 -52.02 26.77 -17.86
C GLY A 6 -51.47 25.60 -17.04
N ALA A 7 -50.91 24.60 -17.71
CA ALA A 7 -50.17 23.50 -17.07
C ALA A 7 -48.71 23.93 -16.88
N THR A 8 -48.31 24.16 -15.63
CA THR A 8 -46.92 24.42 -15.25
C THR A 8 -46.22 23.06 -15.11
N ALA A 9 -45.38 22.69 -16.07
CA ALA A 9 -44.52 21.52 -15.98
C ALA A 9 -43.30 21.87 -15.10
N ILE A 10 -43.25 21.30 -13.90
CA ILE A 10 -42.10 21.37 -13.02
C ILE A 10 -41.10 20.30 -13.51
N LEU A 11 -40.02 20.73 -14.17
CA LEU A 11 -38.85 19.87 -14.43
C LEU A 11 -38.13 19.65 -13.10
N LEU A 12 -38.33 18.51 -12.46
CA LEU A 12 -37.41 18.01 -11.46
C LEU A 12 -36.10 17.56 -12.17
N ALA A 13 -35.10 18.44 -12.11
CA ALA A 13 -33.73 18.02 -12.42
C ALA A 13 -33.29 17.02 -11.34
N GLY A 14 -33.37 15.73 -11.66
CA GLY A 14 -32.82 14.68 -10.83
C GLY A 14 -31.29 14.83 -10.78
N ALA A 15 -30.79 15.37 -9.69
CA ALA A 15 -29.38 15.27 -9.38
C ALA A 15 -29.10 13.76 -9.14
N SER A 16 -28.56 13.08 -10.16
CA SER A 16 -27.99 11.75 -9.98
C SER A 16 -26.84 11.89 -8.98
N LEU A 17 -27.08 11.51 -7.73
CA LEU A 17 -26.00 11.24 -6.80
C LEU A 17 -25.20 10.09 -7.45
N ALA A 18 -24.01 10.39 -7.96
CA ALA A 18 -23.09 9.39 -8.39
C ALA A 18 -22.75 8.54 -7.15
N HIS A 19 -23.45 7.41 -6.98
CA HIS A 19 -23.07 6.41 -6.02
C HIS A 19 -21.82 5.75 -6.57
N ALA A 20 -20.80 5.63 -5.74
CA ALA A 20 -19.65 4.79 -6.04
C ALA A 20 -20.18 3.37 -6.35
N GLU A 21 -19.90 2.87 -7.56
CA GLU A 21 -20.38 1.55 -8.00
C GLU A 21 -19.63 0.38 -7.36
N GLY A 22 -18.65 0.65 -6.49
CA GLY A 22 -17.85 -0.38 -5.83
C GLY A 22 -17.01 0.16 -4.68
N GLU A 23 -16.41 -0.78 -3.97
CA GLU A 23 -15.44 -0.51 -2.91
C GLU A 23 -14.14 -1.24 -3.22
N LEU A 24 -13.01 -0.63 -2.88
CA LEU A 24 -11.67 -1.22 -2.94
C LEU A 24 -11.01 -1.10 -1.57
N ASN A 25 -10.69 -2.23 -0.98
CA ASN A 25 -10.05 -2.32 0.33
C ASN A 25 -8.58 -2.70 0.15
N LEU A 26 -7.70 -1.71 0.33
CA LEU A 26 -6.26 -1.84 0.15
C LEU A 26 -5.56 -1.91 1.50
N TYR A 27 -5.06 -3.08 1.91
CA TYR A 27 -4.32 -3.25 3.15
C TYR A 27 -2.84 -2.93 2.92
N ASN A 28 -2.37 -1.82 3.47
CA ASN A 28 -1.08 -1.21 3.12
C ASN A 28 -0.33 -0.71 4.36
N TRP A 29 0.91 -0.33 4.17
CA TRP A 29 1.71 0.38 5.16
C TRP A 29 1.17 1.79 5.39
N GLY A 30 1.30 2.27 6.61
CA GLY A 30 0.97 3.66 6.93
C GLY A 30 1.76 4.65 6.06
N ASN A 31 1.10 5.72 5.65
CA ASN A 31 1.69 6.81 4.85
C ASN A 31 2.26 6.43 3.47
N TYR A 32 1.93 5.25 2.93
CA TYR A 32 2.41 4.82 1.61
C TYR A 32 1.56 5.32 0.45
N THR A 33 0.49 6.07 0.73
CA THR A 33 -0.46 6.49 -0.28
C THR A 33 -0.87 7.94 -0.06
N SER A 34 -0.75 8.77 -1.10
CA SER A 34 -1.18 10.17 -1.04
C SER A 34 -2.72 10.26 -1.09
N PRO A 35 -3.35 11.04 -0.21
CA PRO A 35 -4.80 11.27 -0.26
C PRO A 35 -5.27 11.82 -1.61
N GLU A 36 -4.47 12.67 -2.24
CA GLU A 36 -4.80 13.24 -3.55
C GLU A 36 -4.79 12.16 -4.66
N MET A 37 -3.88 11.19 -4.55
CA MET A 37 -3.83 10.07 -5.50
C MET A 37 -5.07 9.19 -5.34
N ILE A 38 -5.47 8.88 -4.12
CA ILE A 38 -6.68 8.12 -3.83
C ILE A 38 -7.90 8.85 -4.38
N LYS A 39 -8.03 10.13 -4.07
CA LYS A 39 -9.15 10.91 -4.58
C LYS A 39 -9.24 10.91 -6.11
N LYS A 40 -8.11 11.04 -6.82
CA LYS A 40 -8.08 10.97 -8.28
C LYS A 40 -8.52 9.60 -8.80
N PHE A 41 -8.17 8.53 -8.07
CA PHE A 41 -8.59 7.17 -8.42
C PHE A 41 -10.11 7.00 -8.22
N GLU A 42 -10.62 7.41 -7.07
CA GLU A 42 -12.04 7.38 -6.75
C GLU A 42 -12.89 8.17 -7.76
N ASP A 43 -12.46 9.41 -8.05
CA ASP A 43 -13.14 10.27 -9.02
C ASP A 43 -13.15 9.68 -10.45
N LYS A 44 -12.06 8.97 -10.81
CA LYS A 44 -11.93 8.39 -12.16
C LYS A 44 -12.74 7.12 -12.34
N TYR A 45 -12.80 6.27 -11.31
CA TYR A 45 -13.37 4.92 -11.42
C TYR A 45 -14.74 4.78 -10.71
N GLY A 46 -15.21 5.80 -10.03
CA GLY A 46 -16.49 5.76 -9.31
C GLY A 46 -16.49 4.75 -8.17
N VAL A 47 -15.36 4.52 -7.54
CA VAL A 47 -15.19 3.55 -6.45
C VAL A 47 -14.77 4.27 -5.18
N LYS A 48 -15.13 3.72 -4.02
CA LYS A 48 -14.62 4.16 -2.73
C LYS A 48 -13.39 3.32 -2.35
N VAL A 49 -12.30 3.97 -1.96
CA VAL A 49 -11.08 3.29 -1.51
C VAL A 49 -10.94 3.40 -0.01
N THR A 50 -10.79 2.27 0.66
CA THR A 50 -10.51 2.18 2.10
C THR A 50 -9.13 1.57 2.28
N ILE A 51 -8.28 2.22 3.09
CA ILE A 51 -6.89 1.80 3.31
C ILE A 51 -6.65 1.58 4.81
N PRO A 52 -7.00 0.41 5.35
CA PRO A 52 -6.48 0.01 6.64
C PRO A 52 -4.98 -0.14 6.57
N ASP A 53 -4.26 0.30 7.59
CA ASP A 53 -2.81 0.21 7.64
C ASP A 53 -2.32 -0.89 8.59
N PHE A 54 -1.06 -1.24 8.42
CA PHE A 54 -0.30 -2.14 9.29
C PHE A 54 1.14 -1.61 9.47
N ASP A 55 1.78 -2.07 10.52
CA ASP A 55 3.13 -1.67 10.94
C ASP A 55 4.17 -2.78 10.74
N SER A 56 3.75 -4.01 10.51
CA SER A 56 4.65 -5.13 10.27
C SER A 56 4.05 -6.17 9.31
N ASN A 57 4.91 -6.87 8.56
CA ASN A 57 4.48 -7.97 7.70
C ASN A 57 3.83 -9.10 8.50
N ASP A 58 4.32 -9.38 9.71
CA ASP A 58 3.80 -10.46 10.55
C ASP A 58 2.38 -10.15 11.01
N THR A 59 2.11 -8.92 11.43
CA THR A 59 0.76 -8.46 11.80
C THR A 59 -0.18 -8.57 10.59
N ALA A 60 0.28 -8.12 9.41
CA ALA A 60 -0.52 -8.19 8.19
C ALA A 60 -0.84 -9.64 7.81
N LEU A 61 0.18 -10.52 7.82
CA LEU A 61 0.02 -11.93 7.49
C LEU A 61 -0.95 -12.61 8.46
N ALA A 62 -0.75 -12.45 9.77
CA ALA A 62 -1.61 -13.06 10.78
C ALA A 62 -3.08 -12.64 10.63
N LYS A 63 -3.32 -11.37 10.30
CA LYS A 63 -4.67 -10.85 10.09
C LYS A 63 -5.34 -11.46 8.86
N VAL A 64 -4.60 -11.61 7.75
CA VAL A 64 -5.12 -12.24 6.53
C VAL A 64 -5.35 -13.74 6.76
N GLU A 65 -4.43 -14.45 7.43
CA GLU A 65 -4.57 -15.87 7.80
C GLU A 65 -5.76 -16.14 8.70
N ALA A 66 -6.06 -15.25 9.62
CA ALA A 66 -7.23 -15.36 10.49
C ALA A 66 -8.58 -15.23 9.74
N GLY A 67 -8.53 -15.07 8.41
CA GLY A 67 -9.72 -14.93 7.59
C GLY A 67 -10.38 -13.56 7.77
N ALA A 68 -9.64 -12.55 8.19
CA ALA A 68 -10.08 -11.17 8.15
C ALA A 68 -10.32 -10.81 6.67
N SER A 69 -11.44 -11.29 6.18
CA SER A 69 -11.94 -11.04 4.83
C SER A 69 -12.34 -9.58 4.69
N GLY A 70 -12.27 -9.08 3.48
CA GLY A 70 -12.65 -7.71 3.17
C GLY A 70 -11.46 -6.88 2.67
N PHE A 71 -10.30 -7.50 2.47
CA PHE A 71 -9.21 -6.90 1.72
C PHE A 71 -9.20 -7.44 0.29
N ASP A 72 -9.16 -6.53 -0.68
CA ASP A 72 -9.03 -6.87 -2.09
C ASP A 72 -7.56 -6.97 -2.49
N LEU A 73 -6.72 -6.13 -1.86
CA LEU A 73 -5.29 -6.07 -2.10
C LEU A 73 -4.53 -5.99 -0.77
N VAL A 74 -3.36 -6.61 -0.72
CA VAL A 74 -2.39 -6.46 0.36
C VAL A 74 -1.03 -6.07 -0.21
N VAL A 75 -0.30 -5.19 0.48
CA VAL A 75 1.01 -4.68 0.03
C VAL A 75 2.11 -5.15 0.99
N PRO A 76 2.51 -6.42 0.96
CA PRO A 76 3.60 -6.91 1.81
C PRO A 76 4.97 -6.51 1.26
N SER A 77 6.00 -6.63 2.07
CA SER A 77 7.37 -6.58 1.59
C SER A 77 7.67 -7.77 0.67
N ALA A 78 8.60 -7.59 -0.27
CA ALA A 78 8.96 -8.56 -1.30
C ALA A 78 9.16 -9.99 -0.77
N GLY A 79 9.88 -10.15 0.34
CA GLY A 79 10.13 -11.47 0.95
C GLY A 79 8.88 -12.20 1.47
N PHE A 80 7.76 -11.51 1.64
CA PHE A 80 6.50 -12.11 2.09
C PHE A 80 5.59 -12.55 0.95
N VAL A 81 5.81 -12.12 -0.28
CA VAL A 81 4.97 -12.50 -1.43
C VAL A 81 4.89 -14.01 -1.58
N GLY A 82 6.04 -14.72 -1.53
CA GLY A 82 6.09 -16.18 -1.57
C GLY A 82 5.31 -16.83 -0.42
N VAL A 83 5.41 -16.28 0.78
CA VAL A 83 4.69 -16.80 1.96
C VAL A 83 3.17 -16.72 1.76
N TYR A 84 2.66 -15.61 1.24
CA TYR A 84 1.24 -15.46 0.91
C TYR A 84 0.80 -16.44 -0.18
N ALA A 85 1.63 -16.63 -1.22
CA ALA A 85 1.36 -17.55 -2.31
C ALA A 85 1.33 -19.01 -1.84
N ASP A 86 2.34 -19.45 -1.09
CA ASP A 86 2.47 -20.81 -0.56
C ASP A 86 1.32 -21.19 0.38
N LYS A 87 0.79 -20.21 1.11
CA LYS A 87 -0.37 -20.38 1.99
C LYS A 87 -1.72 -20.28 1.26
N GLY A 88 -1.72 -19.99 -0.04
CA GLY A 88 -2.93 -19.81 -0.82
C GLY A 88 -3.77 -18.58 -0.43
N LEU A 89 -3.13 -17.56 0.13
CA LEU A 89 -3.79 -16.34 0.61
C LEU A 89 -3.95 -15.28 -0.48
N ILE A 90 -3.23 -15.43 -1.59
CA ILE A 90 -3.32 -14.58 -2.79
C ILE A 90 -3.52 -15.45 -4.02
N GLN A 91 -4.04 -14.85 -5.07
CA GLN A 91 -4.28 -15.52 -6.35
C GLN A 91 -3.28 -15.06 -7.42
N GLU A 92 -3.08 -15.90 -8.42
CA GLU A 92 -2.27 -15.53 -9.57
C GLU A 92 -2.87 -14.34 -10.33
N LEU A 93 -1.99 -13.46 -10.80
CA LEU A 93 -2.38 -12.31 -11.60
C LEU A 93 -2.53 -12.71 -13.07
N ASP A 94 -3.63 -12.30 -13.67
CA ASP A 94 -3.77 -12.31 -15.12
C ASP A 94 -3.20 -11.00 -15.68
N LEU A 95 -1.93 -11.02 -16.08
CA LEU A 95 -1.24 -9.85 -16.63
C LEU A 95 -1.87 -9.34 -17.92
N SER A 96 -2.64 -10.14 -18.65
CA SER A 96 -3.35 -9.69 -19.84
C SER A 96 -4.43 -8.65 -19.52
N ARG A 97 -4.96 -8.68 -18.29
CA ARG A 97 -5.92 -7.72 -17.75
C ARG A 97 -5.27 -6.49 -17.12
N LEU A 98 -3.96 -6.46 -17.02
CA LEU A 98 -3.17 -5.38 -16.42
C LEU A 98 -2.34 -4.64 -17.50
N PRO A 99 -2.96 -3.87 -18.40
CA PRO A 99 -2.26 -3.30 -19.55
C PRO A 99 -1.12 -2.35 -19.16
N ASN A 100 -1.15 -1.80 -17.95
CA ASN A 100 -0.11 -0.91 -17.44
C ASN A 100 1.11 -1.67 -16.88
N HIS A 101 1.08 -3.00 -16.74
CA HIS A 101 2.24 -3.77 -16.26
C HIS A 101 3.48 -3.55 -17.14
N LYS A 102 3.32 -3.24 -18.41
CA LYS A 102 4.39 -2.88 -19.35
C LYS A 102 5.18 -1.63 -18.96
N ASN A 103 4.64 -0.82 -18.06
CA ASN A 103 5.28 0.41 -17.56
C ASN A 103 6.16 0.14 -16.33
N ILE A 104 6.20 -1.10 -15.84
CA ILE A 104 7.11 -1.49 -14.75
C ILE A 104 8.54 -1.38 -15.28
N ALA A 105 9.40 -0.69 -14.53
CA ALA A 105 10.80 -0.55 -14.89
C ALA A 105 11.47 -1.94 -15.04
N PRO A 106 12.40 -2.12 -15.99
CA PRO A 106 12.96 -3.43 -16.32
C PRO A 106 13.53 -4.20 -15.13
N GLU A 107 14.18 -3.50 -14.19
CA GLU A 107 14.76 -4.07 -12.97
C GLU A 107 13.71 -4.65 -12.02
N TRP A 108 12.44 -4.21 -12.14
CA TRP A 108 11.32 -4.69 -11.34
C TRP A 108 10.34 -5.56 -12.11
N ALA A 109 10.50 -5.68 -13.41
CA ALA A 109 9.59 -6.46 -14.27
C ALA A 109 9.72 -7.97 -14.05
N ASN A 110 10.91 -8.45 -13.69
CA ASN A 110 11.15 -9.84 -13.35
C ASN A 110 12.10 -9.89 -12.14
N VAL A 111 11.68 -10.53 -11.07
CA VAL A 111 12.40 -10.57 -9.78
C VAL A 111 12.44 -12.00 -9.25
N ASP A 112 13.50 -12.34 -8.53
CA ASP A 112 13.76 -13.73 -8.09
C ASP A 112 12.68 -14.26 -7.13
N TRP A 113 12.08 -13.38 -6.32
CA TRP A 113 11.03 -13.77 -5.36
C TRP A 113 9.62 -13.90 -5.97
N ASP A 114 9.43 -13.45 -7.21
CA ASP A 114 8.19 -13.57 -7.97
C ASP A 114 8.48 -13.57 -9.47
N PRO A 115 9.05 -14.68 -9.99
CA PRO A 115 9.42 -14.78 -11.40
C PRO A 115 8.22 -14.56 -12.31
N GLY A 116 8.38 -13.64 -13.26
CA GLY A 116 7.33 -13.30 -14.22
C GLY A 116 6.18 -12.47 -13.64
N ARG A 117 6.32 -11.98 -12.40
CA ARG A 117 5.25 -11.20 -11.73
C ARG A 117 3.92 -11.97 -11.68
N LYS A 118 4.02 -13.22 -11.31
CA LYS A 118 2.88 -14.12 -11.23
C LYS A 118 1.90 -13.74 -10.12
N TRP A 119 2.42 -13.20 -9.00
CA TRP A 119 1.66 -12.96 -7.77
C TRP A 119 1.54 -11.49 -7.41
N SER A 120 2.45 -10.63 -7.90
CA SER A 120 2.54 -9.25 -7.45
C SER A 120 2.88 -8.27 -8.56
N VAL A 121 2.52 -7.00 -8.32
CA VAL A 121 3.05 -5.84 -9.04
C VAL A 121 3.73 -4.92 -8.03
N PRO A 122 4.83 -4.21 -8.40
CA PRO A 122 5.51 -3.34 -7.47
C PRO A 122 4.62 -2.13 -7.11
N TRP A 123 4.53 -1.85 -5.81
CA TRP A 123 3.87 -0.65 -5.30
C TRP A 123 4.87 0.49 -5.20
N GLN A 124 5.92 0.27 -4.45
CA GLN A 124 7.05 1.20 -4.30
C GLN A 124 8.29 0.42 -3.84
N TRP A 125 9.43 1.06 -3.92
CA TRP A 125 10.68 0.52 -3.42
C TRP A 125 11.42 1.61 -2.62
N GLY A 126 12.34 1.17 -1.77
CA GLY A 126 13.17 2.07 -0.98
C GLY A 126 14.37 1.34 -0.42
N SER A 127 15.22 2.10 0.25
CA SER A 127 16.35 1.57 1.01
C SER A 127 16.19 1.91 2.48
N THR A 128 16.56 0.97 3.35
CA THR A 128 16.70 1.24 4.77
C THR A 128 18.13 1.64 5.04
N GLY A 129 18.32 2.76 5.67
CA GLY A 129 19.63 3.29 6.04
C GLY A 129 19.70 3.60 7.52
N MET A 130 20.92 3.78 8.01
CA MET A 130 21.19 4.18 9.38
C MET A 130 21.44 5.68 9.43
N THR A 131 20.81 6.34 10.39
CA THR A 131 21.09 7.74 10.70
C THR A 131 21.82 7.82 12.03
N VAL A 132 22.99 8.44 12.02
CA VAL A 132 23.81 8.61 13.22
C VAL A 132 23.87 10.08 13.61
N ASN A 133 23.55 10.39 14.87
CA ASN A 133 23.75 11.72 15.41
C ASN A 133 25.25 11.93 15.74
N THR A 134 25.99 12.52 14.81
CA THR A 134 27.42 12.76 14.94
C THR A 134 27.82 13.78 16.02
N LYS A 135 26.85 14.49 16.62
CA LYS A 135 27.11 15.33 17.79
C LYS A 135 27.18 14.53 19.09
N VAL A 136 26.64 13.30 19.07
CA VAL A 136 26.61 12.39 20.23
C VAL A 136 27.61 11.25 20.03
N TYR A 137 27.68 10.71 18.83
CA TYR A 137 28.56 9.60 18.50
C TYR A 137 29.75 10.10 17.67
N GLY A 138 30.96 10.04 18.26
CA GLY A 138 32.20 10.45 17.62
C GLY A 138 33.01 9.33 16.97
N GLY A 139 32.45 8.11 16.87
CA GLY A 139 33.12 6.96 16.27
C GLY A 139 32.97 6.86 14.76
N ASP A 140 33.41 5.75 14.17
CA ASP A 140 33.28 5.49 12.73
C ASP A 140 31.82 5.28 12.34
N ILE A 141 31.32 6.10 11.43
CA ILE A 141 29.95 6.04 10.90
C ILE A 141 29.86 5.26 9.57
N ASN A 142 30.98 4.77 9.04
CA ASN A 142 31.03 4.05 7.77
C ASN A 142 31.00 2.50 7.96
N THR A 143 30.58 2.06 9.13
CA THR A 143 30.49 0.66 9.49
C THR A 143 29.16 0.37 10.17
N SER A 144 28.64 -0.84 9.97
CA SER A 144 27.50 -1.36 10.71
C SER A 144 27.87 -1.95 12.09
N ALA A 145 29.15 -1.95 12.46
CA ALA A 145 29.62 -2.52 13.73
C ALA A 145 28.93 -1.89 14.94
N ILE A 146 28.57 -0.62 14.90
CA ILE A 146 27.81 0.06 15.95
C ILE A 146 26.51 -0.66 16.36
N PHE A 147 25.92 -1.46 15.46
CA PHE A 147 24.70 -2.23 15.74
C PHE A 147 25.00 -3.65 16.22
N LEU A 148 26.13 -4.21 15.79
CA LEU A 148 26.54 -5.57 16.12
C LEU A 148 27.32 -5.63 17.42
N ASP A 149 28.13 -4.61 17.67
CA ASP A 149 28.99 -4.48 18.85
C ASP A 149 29.03 -2.99 19.29
N PRO A 150 27.92 -2.46 19.80
CA PRO A 150 27.84 -1.07 20.18
C PRO A 150 28.73 -0.78 21.38
N PRO A 151 29.39 0.40 21.44
CA PRO A 151 30.01 0.86 22.66
C PRO A 151 29.05 0.86 23.84
N GLU A 152 29.55 0.57 25.06
CA GLU A 152 28.74 0.40 26.27
C GLU A 152 27.78 1.58 26.51
N GLU A 153 28.22 2.81 26.24
CA GLU A 153 27.42 4.04 26.38
C GLU A 153 26.24 4.14 25.37
N LEU A 154 26.24 3.29 24.34
CA LEU A 154 25.19 3.23 23.31
C LEU A 154 24.29 2.00 23.43
N VAL A 155 24.62 1.08 24.33
CA VAL A 155 23.77 -0.09 24.57
C VAL A 155 22.39 0.37 25.03
N GLY A 156 21.34 -0.14 24.39
CA GLY A 156 19.96 0.27 24.61
C GLY A 156 19.52 1.51 23.79
N ARG A 157 20.45 2.38 23.38
CA ARG A 157 20.10 3.54 22.53
C ARG A 157 20.07 3.20 21.05
N ALA A 158 20.86 2.21 20.62
CA ALA A 158 20.82 1.72 19.24
C ALA A 158 19.52 0.97 18.92
N ALA A 159 18.86 0.38 19.92
CA ALA A 159 17.55 -0.27 19.76
C ALA A 159 16.41 0.73 19.49
N ASP A 160 16.49 1.94 20.06
CA ASP A 160 15.49 2.99 19.82
C ASP A 160 15.57 3.57 18.40
N LEU A 161 16.71 3.45 17.73
CA LEU A 161 16.90 3.91 16.36
C LEU A 161 16.30 2.93 15.33
N GLY A 162 16.18 1.65 15.67
CA GLY A 162 15.53 0.65 14.83
C GLY A 162 14.02 0.85 14.71
N ALA A 163 13.40 1.45 15.71
CA ALA A 163 11.95 1.74 15.72
C ALA A 163 11.57 2.95 14.84
N LEU A 164 12.54 3.76 14.43
CA LEU A 164 12.32 4.91 13.54
C LEU A 164 12.51 4.59 12.05
N ALA A 165 12.95 3.37 11.74
CA ALA A 165 13.24 2.90 10.37
C ALA A 165 12.16 1.95 9.80
N ALA A 166 11.02 1.86 10.47
CA ALA A 166 9.86 1.06 10.04
C ALA A 166 8.81 1.94 9.36
#